data_c42f81678557d5d33af35ddef033d128
#
_entry.id   c42f81678557d5d33af35ddef033d128
#
_cell.length_a   1.000
_cell.length_b   1.000
_cell.length_c   1.000
_cell.angle_alpha   90.00
_cell.angle_beta   90.00
_cell.angle_gamma   90.00
#
_symmetry.space_group_name_H-M   'P 1'
#
loop_
_entity.id
_entity.type
_entity.pdbx_description
1 polymer ?
#
loop_
_entity_poly.entity_id
_entity_poly.type
_entity_poly.pdbx_seq_one_letter_code
_entity_poly.pdbx_strand_id
1 'polypeptide(L)'
;ASVSKDFIGKDASVLARAAGLDVKPDTQLLFAETDAKHPFVEEEQMMPFLPIVRVRSVEEGIERSLEAEHEYRHTSIIHSHDVENMTAMARALDTTLFIKNGPCMAGLGLGGEGYLSYSIATPTGEGVTNPKTFTRVRRCVMVDNLRIY
;
A
#
# COMPACT_ATOMS: atom_id res chain seq x y z
N ALA A 1 16.04 15.53 4.14
CA ALA A 1 15.81 15.19 5.57
C ALA A 1 15.50 13.71 5.62
N SER A 2 16.10 12.98 6.55
CA SER A 2 15.80 11.57 6.76
C SER A 2 14.85 11.40 7.94
N VAL A 3 14.00 10.39 7.88
CA VAL A 3 13.11 10.01 8.98
C VAL A 3 13.93 9.55 10.18
N SER A 4 13.62 10.05 11.38
CA SER A 4 14.29 9.61 12.60
C SER A 4 13.91 8.18 12.94
N LYS A 5 14.90 7.31 13.05
CA LYS A 5 14.72 5.89 13.41
C LYS A 5 14.14 5.70 14.82
N ASP A 6 14.28 6.70 15.69
CA ASP A 6 13.80 6.64 17.08
C ASP A 6 12.28 6.59 17.19
N PHE A 7 11.57 7.02 16.14
CA PHE A 7 10.10 7.07 16.10
C PHE A 7 9.45 5.97 15.26
N ILE A 8 10.22 5.15 14.55
CA ILE A 8 9.68 4.04 13.76
C ILE A 8 9.02 3.02 14.69
N GLY A 9 7.77 2.66 14.40
CA GLY A 9 7.00 1.69 15.17
C GLY A 9 6.58 2.16 16.57
N LYS A 10 6.66 3.46 16.85
CA LYS A 10 6.18 4.04 18.11
C LYS A 10 4.73 4.48 18.00
N ASP A 11 4.06 4.54 19.15
CA ASP A 11 2.67 4.99 19.25
C ASP A 11 2.52 6.48 18.90
N ALA A 12 1.34 6.85 18.41
CA ALA A 12 1.02 8.23 18.05
C ALA A 12 1.23 9.21 19.21
N SER A 13 0.97 8.81 20.44
CA SER A 13 1.20 9.64 21.64
C SER A 13 2.68 9.95 21.88
N VAL A 14 3.59 9.07 21.46
CA VAL A 14 5.05 9.32 21.56
C VAL A 14 5.47 10.36 20.52
N LEU A 15 4.96 10.25 19.29
CA LEU A 15 5.21 11.23 18.24
C LEU A 15 4.67 12.60 18.62
N ALA A 16 3.42 12.66 19.10
CA ALA A 16 2.77 13.88 19.54
C ALA A 16 3.60 14.62 20.62
N ARG A 17 4.05 13.87 21.62
CA ARG A 17 4.88 14.43 22.69
C ARG A 17 6.20 14.98 22.17
N ALA A 18 6.84 14.30 21.22
CA ALA A 18 8.06 14.78 20.58
C ALA A 18 7.82 16.07 19.78
N ALA A 19 6.62 16.25 19.24
CA ALA A 19 6.18 17.48 18.56
C ALA A 19 5.66 18.56 19.54
N GLY A 20 5.72 18.34 20.85
CA GLY A 20 5.22 19.27 21.86
C GLY A 20 3.70 19.30 22.01
N LEU A 21 3.02 18.25 21.51
CA LEU A 21 1.56 18.11 21.59
C LEU A 21 1.18 17.14 22.71
N ASP A 22 0.14 17.48 23.45
CA ASP A 22 -0.46 16.58 24.43
C ASP A 22 -1.72 15.93 23.84
N VAL A 23 -1.69 14.61 23.72
CA VAL A 23 -2.81 13.81 23.20
C VAL A 23 -3.11 12.66 24.14
N LYS A 24 -4.28 12.09 24.03
CA LYS A 24 -4.64 10.93 24.84
C LYS A 24 -3.71 9.74 24.54
N PRO A 25 -3.39 8.89 25.55
CA PRO A 25 -2.53 7.72 25.35
C PRO A 25 -3.04 6.71 24.33
N ASP A 26 -4.36 6.63 24.13
CA ASP A 26 -5.04 5.76 23.18
C ASP A 26 -5.21 6.35 21.77
N THR A 27 -4.61 7.51 21.50
CA THR A 27 -4.59 8.10 20.14
C THR A 27 -3.90 7.16 19.18
N GLN A 28 -4.61 6.78 18.12
CA GLN A 28 -4.12 5.77 17.15
C GLN A 28 -3.37 6.40 15.97
N LEU A 29 -3.71 7.63 15.59
CA LEU A 29 -3.17 8.27 14.40
C LEU A 29 -3.07 9.79 14.60
N LEU A 30 -1.99 10.36 14.14
CA LEU A 30 -1.85 11.79 13.94
C LEU A 30 -2.00 12.10 12.45
N PHE A 31 -2.52 13.27 12.12
CA PHE A 31 -2.56 13.76 10.75
C PHE A 31 -2.38 15.26 10.69
N ALA A 32 -1.82 15.75 9.60
CA ALA A 32 -1.71 17.18 9.35
C ALA A 32 -1.73 17.47 7.84
N GLU A 33 -2.26 18.65 7.48
CA GLU A 33 -2.14 19.15 6.13
C GLU A 33 -0.70 19.63 5.90
N THR A 34 -0.10 19.19 4.78
CA THR A 34 1.27 19.46 4.38
C THR A 34 1.34 19.85 2.91
N ASP A 35 2.47 20.37 2.46
CA ASP A 35 2.74 20.49 1.04
C ASP A 35 3.23 19.16 0.44
N ALA A 36 3.17 19.04 -0.90
CA ALA A 36 3.54 17.82 -1.60
C ALA A 36 5.04 17.47 -1.50
N LYS A 37 5.90 18.42 -1.12
CA LYS A 37 7.35 18.22 -0.96
C LYS A 37 7.76 17.99 0.49
N HIS A 38 6.79 17.82 1.36
CA HIS A 38 7.08 17.53 2.77
C HIS A 38 7.77 16.16 2.86
N PRO A 39 8.84 16.00 3.65
CA PRO A 39 9.56 14.71 3.75
C PRO A 39 8.69 13.51 4.09
N PHE A 40 7.60 13.71 4.83
CA PHE A 40 6.66 12.63 5.16
C PHE A 40 5.67 12.29 4.04
N VAL A 41 5.67 13.03 2.95
CA VAL A 41 4.97 12.67 1.71
C VAL A 41 5.90 11.88 0.80
N GLU A 42 7.17 12.27 0.73
CA GLU A 42 8.16 11.69 -0.19
C GLU A 42 8.80 10.41 0.37
N GLU A 43 8.88 10.27 1.69
CA GLU A 43 9.58 9.15 2.33
C GLU A 43 8.62 8.30 3.15
N GLU A 44 8.74 6.99 3.03
CA GLU A 44 8.02 6.06 3.90
C GLU A 44 8.54 6.19 5.33
N GLN A 45 7.66 6.47 6.26
CA GLN A 45 8.04 6.77 7.65
C GLN A 45 7.73 5.66 8.65
N MET A 46 6.89 4.70 8.32
CA MET A 46 6.47 3.60 9.20
C MET A 46 6.05 4.06 10.61
N MET A 47 5.34 5.18 10.68
CA MET A 47 4.86 5.84 11.90
C MET A 47 3.36 6.14 11.78
N PRO A 48 2.62 6.20 12.89
CA PRO A 48 1.18 6.51 12.87
C PRO A 48 0.92 8.02 12.67
N PHE A 49 1.41 8.54 11.54
CA PHE A 49 1.19 9.89 11.07
C PHE A 49 0.80 9.89 9.60
N LEU A 50 -0.27 10.59 9.26
CA LEU A 50 -0.77 10.73 7.90
C LEU A 50 -0.61 12.16 7.40
N PRO A 51 0.31 12.45 6.47
CA PRO A 51 0.36 13.73 5.78
C PRO A 51 -0.82 13.84 4.80
N ILE A 52 -1.47 14.98 4.77
CA ILE A 52 -2.58 15.27 3.86
C ILE A 52 -2.16 16.37 2.92
N VAL A 53 -2.11 16.09 1.64
CA VAL A 53 -1.82 17.06 0.58
C VAL A 53 -3.13 17.45 -0.10
N ARG A 54 -3.48 18.73 -0.06
CA ARG A 54 -4.67 19.23 -0.73
C ARG A 54 -4.39 19.48 -2.21
N VAL A 55 -5.26 19.01 -3.06
CA VAL A 55 -5.20 19.19 -4.51
C VAL A 55 -6.47 19.89 -5.01
N ARG A 56 -6.42 20.47 -6.20
CA ARG A 56 -7.52 21.25 -6.80
C ARG A 56 -8.42 20.42 -7.70
N SER A 57 -7.91 19.28 -8.19
CA SER A 57 -8.64 18.40 -9.08
C SER A 57 -8.21 16.95 -8.88
N VAL A 58 -8.96 16.02 -9.45
CA VAL A 58 -8.61 14.58 -9.43
C VAL A 58 -7.35 14.31 -10.24
N GLU A 59 -7.18 14.99 -11.35
CA GLU A 59 -6.01 14.88 -12.22
C GLU A 59 -4.74 15.29 -11.47
N GLU A 60 -4.77 16.41 -10.76
CA GLU A 60 -3.66 16.83 -9.90
C GLU A 60 -3.41 15.80 -8.79
N GLY A 61 -4.48 15.23 -8.22
CA GLY A 61 -4.37 14.16 -7.20
C GLY A 61 -3.68 12.91 -7.72
N ILE A 62 -4.01 12.49 -8.94
CA ILE A 62 -3.37 11.34 -9.61
C ILE A 62 -1.90 11.65 -9.90
N GLU A 63 -1.59 12.83 -10.41
CA GLU A 63 -0.22 13.26 -10.70
C GLU A 63 0.64 13.25 -9.43
N ARG A 64 0.14 13.84 -8.33
CA ARG A 64 0.85 13.81 -7.05
C ARG A 64 1.01 12.42 -6.47
N SER A 65 0.02 11.55 -6.66
CA SER A 65 0.11 10.16 -6.24
C SER A 65 1.18 9.39 -7.02
N LEU A 66 1.32 9.64 -8.32
CA LEU A 66 2.39 9.07 -9.15
C LEU A 66 3.78 9.52 -8.68
N GLU A 67 3.93 10.81 -8.39
CA GLU A 67 5.19 11.35 -7.86
C GLU A 67 5.58 10.67 -6.52
N ALA A 68 4.61 10.54 -5.60
CA ALA A 68 4.84 9.99 -4.27
C ALA A 68 4.98 8.45 -4.26
N GLU A 69 4.49 7.77 -5.29
CA GLU A 69 4.57 6.31 -5.43
C GLU A 69 5.95 5.82 -5.89
N HIS A 70 6.76 6.69 -6.50
CA HIS A 70 8.16 6.45 -6.90
C HIS A 70 8.38 5.22 -7.79
N GLU A 71 7.38 4.81 -8.56
CA GLU A 71 7.42 3.62 -9.44
C GLU A 71 7.57 2.27 -8.71
N TYR A 72 7.32 2.23 -7.40
CA TYR A 72 7.30 0.98 -6.63
C TYR A 72 6.13 0.07 -7.01
N ARG A 73 5.03 0.64 -7.50
CA ARG A 73 3.82 -0.06 -7.96
C ARG A 73 3.26 -1.01 -6.91
N HIS A 74 3.32 -0.59 -5.65
CA HIS A 74 2.94 -1.43 -4.54
C HIS A 74 1.43 -1.37 -4.27
N THR A 75 0.94 -0.26 -3.75
CA THR A 75 -0.44 -0.13 -3.30
C THR A 75 -0.97 1.28 -3.51
N SER A 76 -2.17 1.37 -4.04
CA SER A 76 -2.92 2.61 -4.10
C SER A 76 -4.37 2.43 -3.65
N ILE A 77 -4.93 3.48 -3.07
CA ILE A 77 -6.29 3.46 -2.52
C ILE A 77 -7.03 4.69 -3.03
N ILE A 78 -8.26 4.49 -3.47
CA ILE A 78 -9.16 5.58 -3.82
C ILE A 78 -10.47 5.48 -3.05
N HIS A 79 -10.93 6.59 -2.50
CA HIS A 79 -12.27 6.74 -1.96
C HIS A 79 -13.10 7.61 -2.90
N SER A 80 -13.92 6.98 -3.72
CA SER A 80 -14.74 7.65 -4.74
C SER A 80 -15.98 6.82 -5.07
N HIS A 81 -17.00 7.48 -5.60
CA HIS A 81 -18.16 6.85 -6.25
C HIS A 81 -18.16 7.08 -7.76
N ASP A 82 -17.21 7.86 -8.27
CA ASP A 82 -17.04 8.15 -9.67
C ASP A 82 -16.16 7.09 -10.35
N VAL A 83 -16.76 6.32 -11.25
CA VAL A 83 -16.10 5.21 -11.97
C VAL A 83 -15.00 5.71 -12.91
N GLU A 84 -15.17 6.90 -13.50
CA GLU A 84 -14.17 7.47 -14.41
C GLU A 84 -12.92 7.85 -13.64
N ASN A 85 -13.06 8.52 -12.49
CA ASN A 85 -11.96 8.87 -11.61
C ASN A 85 -11.22 7.62 -11.08
N MET A 86 -11.97 6.60 -10.66
CA MET A 86 -11.39 5.33 -10.22
C MET A 86 -10.60 4.65 -11.34
N THR A 87 -11.15 4.64 -12.56
CA THR A 87 -10.51 4.05 -13.73
C THR A 87 -9.24 4.81 -14.11
N ALA A 88 -9.30 6.14 -14.11
CA ALA A 88 -8.15 7.00 -14.42
C ALA A 88 -7.00 6.75 -13.45
N MET A 89 -7.29 6.73 -12.13
CA MET A 89 -6.27 6.48 -11.11
C MET A 89 -5.68 5.08 -11.21
N ALA A 90 -6.53 4.04 -11.38
CA ALA A 90 -6.07 2.66 -11.49
C ALA A 90 -5.12 2.44 -12.67
N ARG A 91 -5.44 3.05 -13.82
CA ARG A 91 -4.59 2.99 -15.01
C ARG A 91 -3.28 3.74 -14.86
N ALA A 92 -3.33 4.90 -14.22
CA ALA A 92 -2.16 5.75 -14.06
C ALA A 92 -1.14 5.14 -13.07
N LEU A 93 -1.60 4.71 -11.91
CA LEU A 93 -0.73 4.18 -10.85
C LEU A 93 -0.26 2.76 -11.10
N ASP A 94 -1.06 1.93 -11.78
CA ASP A 94 -0.71 0.55 -12.17
C ASP A 94 -0.08 -0.25 -11.02
N THR A 95 -0.63 -0.09 -9.82
CA THR A 95 -0.13 -0.74 -8.61
C THR A 95 -0.62 -2.18 -8.50
N THR A 96 0.15 -3.04 -7.84
CA THR A 96 -0.20 -4.44 -7.58
C THR A 96 -1.52 -4.54 -6.81
N LEU A 97 -1.72 -3.67 -5.83
CA LEU A 97 -2.97 -3.55 -5.09
C LEU A 97 -3.62 -2.21 -5.42
N PHE A 98 -4.82 -2.27 -5.96
CA PHE A 98 -5.68 -1.10 -6.12
C PHE A 98 -6.96 -1.30 -5.33
N ILE A 99 -7.16 -0.50 -4.29
CA ILE A 99 -8.28 -0.65 -3.36
C ILE A 99 -9.26 0.49 -3.55
N LYS A 100 -10.54 0.14 -3.66
CA LYS A 100 -11.63 1.09 -3.76
C LYS A 100 -12.45 1.11 -2.48
N ASN A 101 -12.58 2.29 -1.87
CA ASN A 101 -13.48 2.53 -0.72
C ASN A 101 -13.26 1.57 0.47
N GLY A 102 -12.03 1.14 0.67
CA GLY A 102 -11.67 0.21 1.74
C GLY A 102 -10.31 0.52 2.34
N PRO A 103 -9.98 -0.11 3.46
CA PRO A 103 -8.66 0.00 4.07
C PRO A 103 -7.61 -0.80 3.29
N CYS A 104 -6.34 -0.45 3.43
CA CYS A 104 -5.21 -1.19 2.84
C CYS A 104 -5.26 -2.69 3.14
N MET A 105 -5.68 -3.08 4.33
CA MET A 105 -5.81 -4.48 4.76
C MET A 105 -6.78 -5.31 3.89
N ALA A 106 -7.75 -4.68 3.24
CA ALA A 106 -8.65 -5.36 2.30
C ALA A 106 -7.87 -5.90 1.09
N GLY A 107 -6.89 -5.15 0.59
CA GLY A 107 -6.00 -5.60 -0.49
C GLY A 107 -5.07 -6.74 -0.09
N LEU A 108 -4.83 -6.93 1.21
CA LEU A 108 -4.06 -8.04 1.75
C LEU A 108 -4.93 -9.26 2.09
N GLY A 109 -6.21 -9.24 1.75
CA GLY A 109 -7.16 -10.34 1.93
C GLY A 109 -8.04 -10.25 3.19
N LEU A 110 -7.79 -9.29 4.10
CA LEU A 110 -8.63 -9.11 5.29
C LEU A 110 -9.88 -8.32 4.96
N GLY A 111 -11.01 -9.00 4.88
CA GLY A 111 -12.30 -8.40 4.48
C GLY A 111 -12.41 -8.08 3.00
N GLY A 112 -11.47 -8.54 2.18
CA GLY A 112 -11.46 -8.47 0.74
C GLY A 112 -11.48 -9.84 0.09
N GLU A 113 -11.21 -9.90 -1.20
CA GLU A 113 -11.08 -11.15 -1.96
C GLU A 113 -9.60 -11.57 -2.04
N GLY A 114 -9.37 -12.87 -2.27
CA GLY A 114 -8.05 -13.43 -2.46
C GLY A 114 -7.46 -14.08 -1.21
N TYR A 115 -6.17 -14.32 -1.26
CA TYR A 115 -5.44 -14.94 -0.16
C TYR A 115 -5.02 -13.89 0.86
N LEU A 116 -5.12 -14.23 2.14
CA LEU A 116 -4.53 -13.42 3.20
C LEU A 116 -2.99 -13.52 3.10
N SER A 117 -2.35 -12.41 2.77
CA SER A 117 -0.90 -12.34 2.66
C SER A 117 -0.40 -10.93 2.95
N TYR A 118 0.75 -10.85 3.59
CA TYR A 118 1.47 -9.60 3.82
C TYR A 118 2.71 -9.47 2.92
N SER A 119 2.91 -10.43 2.02
CA SER A 119 4.00 -10.40 1.05
C SER A 119 3.47 -10.02 -0.33
N ILE A 120 4.02 -8.95 -0.88
CA ILE A 120 3.66 -8.43 -2.19
C ILE A 120 4.92 -8.43 -3.04
N ALA A 121 4.83 -9.02 -4.23
CA ALA A 121 5.87 -8.97 -5.24
C ALA A 121 5.34 -8.26 -6.48
N THR A 122 6.14 -7.43 -7.08
CA THR A 122 5.79 -6.65 -8.27
C THR A 122 6.87 -6.80 -9.34
N PRO A 123 6.61 -6.44 -10.59
CA PRO A 123 5.36 -5.99 -11.20
C PRO A 123 4.65 -7.07 -12.04
N THR A 124 5.00 -8.34 -11.96
CA THR A 124 4.49 -9.39 -12.84
C THR A 124 3.84 -10.53 -12.07
N GLY A 125 2.82 -11.15 -12.68
CA GLY A 125 2.09 -12.27 -12.11
C GLY A 125 1.09 -11.84 -11.03
N GLU A 126 0.73 -12.75 -10.15
CA GLU A 126 -0.05 -12.47 -8.95
C GLU A 126 0.84 -11.77 -7.92
N GLY A 127 0.63 -10.49 -7.70
CA GLY A 127 1.48 -9.69 -6.82
C GLY A 127 1.35 -10.02 -5.34
N VAL A 128 0.20 -10.57 -4.91
CA VAL A 128 -0.01 -11.04 -3.54
C VAL A 128 0.48 -12.47 -3.44
N THR A 129 1.58 -12.69 -2.73
CA THR A 129 2.23 -14.00 -2.65
C THR A 129 1.59 -14.90 -1.58
N ASN A 130 1.73 -16.20 -1.78
CA ASN A 130 1.33 -17.24 -0.82
C ASN A 130 2.36 -18.38 -0.86
N PRO A 131 2.31 -19.38 0.00
CA PRO A 131 3.29 -20.46 0.02
C PRO A 131 3.46 -21.16 -1.34
N LYS A 132 2.41 -21.24 -2.15
CA LYS A 132 2.45 -21.86 -3.48
C LYS A 132 3.31 -21.05 -4.47
N THR A 133 3.39 -19.73 -4.30
CA THR A 133 4.23 -18.84 -5.12
C THR A 133 5.72 -19.20 -5.03
N PHE A 134 6.15 -19.74 -3.89
CA PHE A 134 7.54 -20.11 -3.62
C PHE A 134 7.85 -21.57 -3.97
N THR A 135 6.93 -22.26 -4.62
CA THR A 135 7.11 -23.62 -5.11
C THR A 135 7.25 -23.65 -6.63
N ARG A 136 7.72 -24.74 -7.16
CA ARG A 136 7.72 -24.98 -8.60
C ARG A 136 6.84 -26.16 -8.98
N VAL A 137 6.16 -26.06 -10.09
CA VAL A 137 5.45 -27.20 -10.69
C VAL A 137 6.48 -28.12 -11.33
N ARG A 138 6.40 -29.42 -11.00
CA ARG A 138 7.19 -30.46 -11.63
C ARG A 138 6.28 -31.31 -12.51
N ARG A 139 6.78 -31.68 -13.68
CA ARG A 139 6.12 -32.68 -14.54
C ARG A 139 6.90 -33.98 -14.42
N CYS A 140 6.18 -35.05 -14.18
CA CYS A 140 6.67 -36.41 -14.35
C CYS A 140 6.05 -36.96 -15.64
N VAL A 141 6.87 -37.28 -16.60
CA VAL A 141 6.46 -37.87 -17.86
C VAL A 141 7.06 -39.26 -17.90
N MET A 142 6.22 -40.26 -18.06
CA MET A 142 6.63 -41.65 -18.24
C MET A 142 6.26 -42.11 -19.66
N VAL A 143 7.26 -42.58 -20.36
CA VAL A 143 7.12 -43.18 -21.70
C VAL A 143 7.43 -44.66 -21.54
N ASP A 144 6.58 -45.51 -22.09
CA ASP A 144 6.65 -46.97 -21.99
C ASP A 144 6.54 -47.57 -20.57
N ASN A 145 6.07 -48.79 -20.49
CA ASN A 145 6.15 -49.72 -19.36
C ASN A 145 5.54 -49.34 -17.99
N LEU A 146 4.91 -48.22 -17.79
CA LEU A 146 4.11 -48.03 -16.59
C LEU A 146 2.65 -47.76 -16.95
N ARG A 147 1.88 -48.81 -17.13
CA ARG A 147 0.43 -48.77 -17.31
C ARG A 147 -0.24 -49.27 -16.05
N ILE A 148 -1.03 -48.39 -15.43
CA ILE A 148 -1.84 -48.70 -14.24
C ILE A 148 -3.29 -48.65 -14.68
N TYR A 149 -3.85 -49.81 -15.01
CA TYR A 149 -5.27 -50.02 -15.28
C TYR A 149 -5.70 -51.40 -14.88
#